data_7cfbf932f77f3784798cc22a1801db0b
#
_entry.id   7cfbf932f77f3784798cc22a1801db0b
#
_cell.length_a   1.000
_cell.length_b   1.000
_cell.length_c   1.000
_cell.angle_alpha   90.00
_cell.angle_beta   90.00
_cell.angle_gamma   90.00
#
_symmetry.space_group_name_H-M   'P 1'
#
loop_
_entity.id
_entity.type
_entity.pdbx_description
1 polymer ?
#
loop_
_entity_poly.entity_id
_entity_poly.type
_entity_poly.pdbx_seq_one_letter_code
_entity_poly.pdbx_strand_id
1 'polypeptide(L)'
;MKKSKEILFWLFAVLQLIITTCFMPFLPDKVPTHYNVHGKIDRYGSKFTYFIIAISLCAIIVVLRLSVAYIMKKSYSSDKEKAHALSNAKVLFYLGMGISAFESIIIFVVLYSAYLESKTGSATAKLDINKIVVMAFGIAFILMGNILPKTRLNGTIGIRTKWSMANEKTWAATHQTGGIMMIIAGIVTFIVGILAKETFAIIGLLVVIGIMTVALVVYSYVVYKKYGD
;
A
#
# COMPACT_ATOMS: atom_id res chain seq x y z
N MET A 1 -6.87 2.38 -22.01
CA MET A 1 -6.02 1.21 -21.61
C MET A 1 -6.49 -0.03 -22.32
N LYS A 2 -5.64 -1.10 -22.45
CA LYS A 2 -6.09 -2.36 -23.09
C LYS A 2 -7.17 -3.03 -22.23
N LYS A 3 -8.21 -3.62 -22.84
CA LYS A 3 -9.33 -4.28 -22.17
C LYS A 3 -8.88 -5.35 -21.17
N SER A 4 -7.81 -6.10 -21.50
CA SER A 4 -7.24 -7.11 -20.60
C SER A 4 -6.71 -6.54 -19.27
N LYS A 5 -6.12 -5.34 -19.29
CA LYS A 5 -5.64 -4.68 -18.07
C LYS A 5 -6.79 -4.19 -17.18
N GLU A 6 -7.91 -3.76 -17.79
CA GLU A 6 -9.10 -3.39 -17.04
C GLU A 6 -9.72 -4.61 -16.34
N ILE A 7 -9.83 -5.72 -17.05
CA ILE A 7 -10.32 -6.97 -16.47
C ILE A 7 -9.43 -7.38 -15.28
N LEU A 8 -8.12 -7.35 -15.46
CA LEU A 8 -7.17 -7.70 -14.40
C LEU A 8 -7.29 -6.77 -13.19
N PHE A 9 -7.46 -5.45 -13.43
CA PHE A 9 -7.68 -4.48 -12.34
C PHE A 9 -8.91 -4.85 -11.51
N TRP A 10 -10.04 -5.13 -12.17
CA TRP A 10 -11.28 -5.46 -11.47
C TRP A 10 -11.24 -6.82 -10.78
N LEU A 11 -10.50 -7.81 -11.34
CA LEU A 11 -10.26 -9.07 -10.67
C LEU A 11 -9.50 -8.86 -9.35
N PHE A 12 -8.45 -8.06 -9.35
CA PHE A 12 -7.75 -7.71 -8.10
C PHE A 12 -8.63 -6.91 -7.14
N ALA A 13 -9.40 -5.94 -7.65
CA ALA A 13 -10.26 -5.09 -6.82
C ALA A 13 -11.31 -5.87 -6.04
N VAL A 14 -11.86 -6.95 -6.59
CA VAL A 14 -12.88 -7.79 -5.93
C VAL A 14 -12.32 -9.01 -5.22
N LEU A 15 -11.03 -9.32 -5.41
CA LEU A 15 -10.40 -10.54 -4.90
C LEU A 15 -10.56 -10.69 -3.38
N GLN A 16 -10.40 -9.60 -2.63
CA GLN A 16 -10.58 -9.57 -1.18
C GLN A 16 -12.01 -9.90 -0.73
N LEU A 17 -13.03 -9.50 -1.52
CA LEU A 17 -14.42 -9.88 -1.25
C LEU A 17 -14.63 -11.37 -1.54
N ILE A 18 -14.07 -11.89 -2.63
CA ILE A 18 -14.13 -13.32 -2.96
C ILE A 18 -13.48 -14.14 -1.85
N ILE A 19 -12.26 -13.78 -1.43
CA ILE A 19 -11.55 -14.45 -0.34
C ILE A 19 -12.42 -14.44 0.93
N THR A 20 -12.93 -13.27 1.32
CA THR A 20 -13.75 -13.15 2.53
C THR A 20 -15.00 -14.02 2.44
N THR A 21 -15.71 -13.98 1.31
CA THR A 21 -16.92 -14.80 1.08
C THR A 21 -16.61 -16.28 1.20
N CYS A 22 -15.50 -16.75 0.62
CA CYS A 22 -15.08 -18.14 0.70
C CYS A 22 -14.75 -18.60 2.13
N PHE A 23 -14.23 -17.72 2.99
CA PHE A 23 -13.92 -18.05 4.38
C PHE A 23 -15.11 -18.02 5.32
N MET A 24 -16.16 -17.21 5.02
CA MET A 24 -17.31 -17.01 5.91
C MET A 24 -17.99 -18.28 6.43
N PRO A 25 -18.20 -19.35 5.61
CA PRO A 25 -18.81 -20.59 6.09
C PRO A 25 -17.97 -21.36 7.11
N PHE A 26 -16.66 -21.13 7.11
CA PHE A 26 -15.70 -21.86 7.96
C PHE A 26 -15.37 -21.13 9.26
N LEU A 27 -15.83 -19.88 9.40
CA LEU A 27 -15.55 -19.05 10.58
C LEU A 27 -16.71 -19.12 11.57
N PRO A 28 -16.41 -19.18 12.89
CA PRO A 28 -17.42 -19.05 13.93
C PRO A 28 -18.02 -17.65 13.95
N ASP A 29 -19.16 -17.46 14.63
CA ASP A 29 -19.83 -16.15 14.70
C ASP A 29 -18.99 -15.09 15.41
N LYS A 30 -18.17 -15.50 16.39
CA LYS A 30 -17.17 -14.64 17.06
C LYS A 30 -15.78 -14.98 16.58
N VAL A 31 -15.09 -14.00 16.04
CA VAL A 31 -13.73 -14.10 15.49
C VAL A 31 -12.81 -13.06 16.13
N PRO A 32 -11.48 -13.28 16.16
CA PRO A 32 -10.52 -12.26 16.54
C PRO A 32 -10.65 -11.03 15.64
N THR A 33 -10.76 -9.84 16.23
CA THR A 33 -10.82 -8.57 15.49
C THR A 33 -9.66 -7.65 15.81
N HIS A 34 -8.86 -8.01 16.80
CA HIS A 34 -7.63 -7.30 17.13
C HIS A 34 -6.63 -8.25 17.82
N TYR A 35 -5.36 -8.06 17.49
CA TYR A 35 -4.20 -8.71 18.11
C TYR A 35 -3.31 -7.63 18.69
N ASN A 36 -2.84 -7.82 19.91
CA ASN A 36 -1.86 -6.91 20.49
C ASN A 36 -0.47 -7.12 19.88
N VAL A 37 0.49 -6.28 20.26
CA VAL A 37 1.89 -6.34 19.74
C VAL A 37 2.61 -7.66 20.02
N HIS A 38 2.09 -8.48 20.93
CA HIS A 38 2.61 -9.82 21.27
C HIS A 38 1.84 -10.95 20.59
N GLY A 39 1.03 -10.65 19.57
CA GLY A 39 0.23 -11.63 18.84
C GLY A 39 -0.91 -12.26 19.65
N LYS A 40 -1.25 -11.76 20.86
CA LYS A 40 -2.37 -12.23 21.64
C LYS A 40 -3.66 -11.57 21.17
N ILE A 41 -4.73 -12.37 21.10
CA ILE A 41 -6.07 -11.87 20.79
C ILE A 41 -6.58 -11.12 22.02
N ASP A 42 -6.85 -9.83 21.88
CA ASP A 42 -7.38 -8.97 22.95
C ASP A 42 -8.77 -8.42 22.65
N ARG A 43 -9.29 -8.69 21.44
CA ARG A 43 -10.66 -8.34 21.07
C ARG A 43 -11.27 -9.37 20.13
N TYR A 44 -12.51 -9.74 20.41
CA TYR A 44 -13.35 -10.55 19.55
C TYR A 44 -14.53 -9.73 19.04
N GLY A 45 -15.01 -10.02 17.84
CA GLY A 45 -16.17 -9.40 17.22
C GLY A 45 -16.92 -10.37 16.31
N SER A 46 -17.95 -9.87 15.64
CA SER A 46 -18.68 -10.65 14.65
C SER A 46 -17.80 -10.93 13.42
N LYS A 47 -17.91 -12.14 12.85
CA LYS A 47 -17.26 -12.48 11.58
C LYS A 47 -17.61 -11.52 10.43
N PHE A 48 -18.80 -10.91 10.47
CA PHE A 48 -19.21 -9.89 9.50
C PHE A 48 -18.34 -8.63 9.52
N THR A 49 -17.55 -8.40 10.59
CA THR A 49 -16.54 -7.33 10.62
C THR A 49 -15.55 -7.45 9.48
N TYR A 50 -15.10 -8.66 9.16
CA TYR A 50 -14.20 -8.88 8.02
C TYR A 50 -14.86 -8.56 6.68
N PHE A 51 -16.16 -8.83 6.57
CA PHE A 51 -16.92 -8.49 5.36
C PHE A 51 -17.04 -6.97 5.17
N ILE A 52 -17.32 -6.24 6.26
CA ILE A 52 -17.35 -4.77 6.25
C ILE A 52 -16.00 -4.19 5.85
N ILE A 53 -14.91 -4.74 6.40
CA ILE A 53 -13.54 -4.33 6.04
C ILE A 53 -13.30 -4.56 4.55
N ALA A 54 -13.59 -5.75 4.02
CA ALA A 54 -13.38 -6.07 2.62
C ALA A 54 -14.19 -5.17 1.67
N ILE A 55 -15.45 -4.83 2.03
CA ILE A 55 -16.27 -3.88 1.27
C ILE A 55 -15.64 -2.49 1.30
N SER A 56 -15.19 -2.02 2.46
CA SER A 56 -14.57 -0.70 2.61
C SER A 56 -13.28 -0.57 1.78
N LEU A 57 -12.44 -1.59 1.80
CA LEU A 57 -11.22 -1.65 0.98
C LEU A 57 -11.57 -1.65 -0.51
N CYS A 58 -12.54 -2.46 -0.95
CA CYS A 58 -13.02 -2.47 -2.32
C CYS A 58 -13.54 -1.10 -2.76
N ALA A 59 -14.29 -0.40 -1.90
CA ALA A 59 -14.79 0.95 -2.18
C ALA A 59 -13.66 1.96 -2.41
N ILE A 60 -12.57 1.90 -1.63
CA ILE A 60 -11.38 2.74 -1.81
C ILE A 60 -10.77 2.52 -3.21
N ILE A 61 -10.64 1.26 -3.64
CA ILE A 61 -10.10 0.94 -4.96
C ILE A 61 -11.02 1.42 -6.09
N VAL A 62 -12.34 1.31 -5.92
CA VAL A 62 -13.33 1.87 -6.86
C VAL A 62 -13.16 3.38 -7.00
N VAL A 63 -13.05 4.12 -5.90
CA VAL A 63 -12.83 5.58 -5.90
C VAL A 63 -11.52 5.92 -6.63
N LEU A 64 -10.46 5.18 -6.38
CA LEU A 64 -9.18 5.37 -7.07
C LEU A 64 -9.32 5.13 -8.57
N ARG A 65 -10.04 4.08 -8.98
CA ARG A 65 -10.28 3.79 -10.41
C ARG A 65 -11.15 4.87 -11.09
N LEU A 66 -12.15 5.40 -10.38
CA LEU A 66 -12.97 6.51 -10.87
C LEU A 66 -12.12 7.79 -11.04
N SER A 67 -11.19 8.05 -10.11
CA SER A 67 -10.24 9.16 -10.24
C SER A 67 -9.36 9.02 -11.49
N VAL A 68 -8.86 7.81 -11.78
CA VAL A 68 -8.14 7.52 -13.04
C VAL A 68 -9.00 7.80 -14.26
N ALA A 69 -10.28 7.36 -14.26
CA ALA A 69 -11.20 7.59 -15.36
C ALA A 69 -11.49 9.08 -15.57
N TYR A 70 -11.64 9.83 -14.47
CA TYR A 70 -11.82 11.27 -14.51
C TYR A 70 -10.62 11.99 -15.14
N ILE A 71 -9.39 11.67 -14.68
CA ILE A 71 -8.15 12.24 -15.24
C ILE A 71 -8.05 11.96 -16.75
N MET A 72 -8.40 10.75 -17.18
CA MET A 72 -8.32 10.37 -18.60
C MET A 72 -9.35 11.07 -19.50
N LYS A 73 -10.46 11.55 -18.96
CA LYS A 73 -11.56 12.20 -19.70
C LYS A 73 -11.53 13.73 -19.62
N LYS A 74 -10.80 14.29 -18.64
CA LYS A 74 -10.71 15.74 -18.43
C LYS A 74 -10.08 16.44 -19.64
N SER A 75 -10.57 17.62 -19.98
CA SER A 75 -9.93 18.53 -20.92
C SER A 75 -8.73 19.23 -20.30
N TYR A 76 -7.66 19.44 -21.06
CA TYR A 76 -6.41 20.05 -20.61
C TYR A 76 -6.09 21.26 -21.46
N SER A 77 -5.44 22.27 -20.87
CA SER A 77 -5.11 23.54 -21.53
C SER A 77 -3.96 23.41 -22.52
N SER A 78 -3.11 22.36 -22.39
CA SER A 78 -1.98 22.12 -23.27
C SER A 78 -1.70 20.61 -23.42
N ASP A 79 -1.04 20.24 -24.53
CA ASP A 79 -0.62 18.85 -24.78
C ASP A 79 0.37 18.35 -23.70
N LYS A 80 1.22 19.24 -23.17
CA LYS A 80 2.16 18.92 -22.09
C LYS A 80 1.41 18.56 -20.81
N GLU A 81 0.44 19.37 -20.40
CA GLU A 81 -0.41 19.10 -19.22
C GLU A 81 -1.14 17.76 -19.37
N LYS A 82 -1.74 17.52 -20.53
CA LYS A 82 -2.40 16.27 -20.88
C LYS A 82 -1.45 15.07 -20.77
N ALA A 83 -0.25 15.16 -21.33
CA ALA A 83 0.75 14.09 -21.28
C ALA A 83 1.16 13.77 -19.83
N HIS A 84 1.36 14.78 -18.97
CA HIS A 84 1.66 14.60 -17.55
C HIS A 84 0.49 13.92 -16.82
N ALA A 85 -0.73 14.39 -17.03
CA ALA A 85 -1.92 13.83 -16.40
C ALA A 85 -2.14 12.37 -16.79
N LEU A 86 -1.99 12.02 -18.07
CA LEU A 86 -2.11 10.64 -18.55
C LEU A 86 -0.98 9.74 -18.01
N SER A 87 0.24 10.26 -17.85
CA SER A 87 1.33 9.53 -17.19
C SER A 87 0.97 9.20 -15.75
N ASN A 88 0.52 10.19 -14.98
CA ASN A 88 0.10 10.02 -13.60
C ASN A 88 -1.13 9.10 -13.45
N ALA A 89 -2.09 9.18 -14.38
CA ALA A 89 -3.23 8.26 -14.41
C ALA A 89 -2.79 6.79 -14.59
N LYS A 90 -1.79 6.53 -15.43
CA LYS A 90 -1.21 5.18 -15.57
C LYS A 90 -0.55 4.72 -14.27
N VAL A 91 0.20 5.60 -13.60
CA VAL A 91 0.81 5.31 -12.30
C VAL A 91 -0.25 4.97 -11.26
N LEU A 92 -1.31 5.79 -11.14
CA LEU A 92 -2.43 5.54 -10.22
C LEU A 92 -3.13 4.21 -10.50
N PHE A 93 -3.30 3.86 -11.78
CA PHE A 93 -3.90 2.59 -12.17
C PHE A 93 -3.08 1.38 -11.67
N TYR A 94 -1.78 1.37 -11.93
CA TYR A 94 -0.92 0.28 -11.46
C TYR A 94 -0.74 0.28 -9.93
N LEU A 95 -0.73 1.46 -9.31
CA LEU A 95 -0.72 1.58 -7.86
C LEU A 95 -1.99 0.97 -7.25
N GLY A 96 -3.17 1.24 -7.84
CA GLY A 96 -4.43 0.64 -7.41
C GLY A 96 -4.42 -0.89 -7.50
N MET A 97 -3.87 -1.46 -8.58
CA MET A 97 -3.69 -2.91 -8.69
C MET A 97 -2.77 -3.46 -7.60
N GLY A 98 -1.64 -2.77 -7.35
CA GLY A 98 -0.68 -3.18 -6.32
C GLY A 98 -1.29 -3.12 -4.91
N ILE A 99 -2.05 -2.06 -4.60
CA ILE A 99 -2.77 -1.91 -3.33
C ILE A 99 -3.80 -3.04 -3.19
N SER A 100 -4.61 -3.31 -4.20
CA SER A 100 -5.62 -4.39 -4.15
C SER A 100 -4.99 -5.77 -3.93
N ALA A 101 -3.86 -6.05 -4.59
CA ALA A 101 -3.13 -7.30 -4.38
C ALA A 101 -2.60 -7.39 -2.94
N PHE A 102 -2.02 -6.31 -2.42
CA PHE A 102 -1.55 -6.21 -1.04
C PHE A 102 -2.68 -6.43 -0.03
N GLU A 103 -3.81 -5.72 -0.19
CA GLU A 103 -4.99 -5.86 0.67
C GLU A 103 -5.52 -7.30 0.65
N SER A 104 -5.56 -7.94 -0.54
CA SER A 104 -6.02 -9.33 -0.68
C SER A 104 -5.11 -10.33 0.04
N ILE A 105 -3.79 -10.11 0.04
CA ILE A 105 -2.85 -10.93 0.81
C ILE A 105 -3.09 -10.75 2.31
N ILE A 106 -3.22 -9.51 2.78
CA ILE A 106 -3.44 -9.24 4.21
C ILE A 106 -4.76 -9.84 4.69
N ILE A 107 -5.87 -9.63 3.96
CA ILE A 107 -7.17 -10.18 4.36
C ILE A 107 -7.14 -11.72 4.37
N PHE A 108 -6.46 -12.35 3.39
CA PHE A 108 -6.27 -13.80 3.38
C PHE A 108 -5.53 -14.28 4.63
N VAL A 109 -4.41 -13.66 4.98
CA VAL A 109 -3.60 -14.04 6.16
C VAL A 109 -4.41 -13.92 7.44
N VAL A 110 -5.14 -12.81 7.61
CA VAL A 110 -5.97 -12.56 8.80
C VAL A 110 -7.10 -13.59 8.91
N LEU A 111 -7.82 -13.85 7.80
CA LEU A 111 -8.92 -14.83 7.78
C LEU A 111 -8.42 -16.26 8.01
N TYR A 112 -7.27 -16.61 7.42
CA TYR A 112 -6.68 -17.93 7.61
C TYR A 112 -6.18 -18.13 9.05
N SER A 113 -5.58 -17.10 9.66
CA SER A 113 -5.22 -17.13 11.08
C SER A 113 -6.45 -17.33 11.96
N ALA A 114 -7.51 -16.54 11.75
CA ALA A 114 -8.78 -16.67 12.48
C ALA A 114 -9.41 -18.07 12.33
N TYR A 115 -9.33 -18.66 11.13
CA TYR A 115 -9.78 -20.02 10.89
C TYR A 115 -8.96 -21.05 11.70
N LEU A 116 -7.62 -20.97 11.68
CA LEU A 116 -6.76 -21.87 12.44
C LEU A 116 -7.01 -21.76 13.96
N GLU A 117 -7.16 -20.54 14.46
CA GLU A 117 -7.45 -20.25 15.87
C GLU A 117 -8.78 -20.84 16.29
N SER A 118 -9.82 -20.72 15.46
CA SER A 118 -11.14 -21.32 15.72
C SER A 118 -11.08 -22.84 15.80
N LYS A 119 -10.23 -23.50 15.01
CA LYS A 119 -10.06 -24.96 15.00
C LYS A 119 -9.25 -25.47 16.19
N THR A 120 -8.33 -24.65 16.71
CA THR A 120 -7.40 -25.07 17.78
C THR A 120 -7.79 -24.55 19.16
N GLY A 121 -8.78 -23.66 19.27
CA GLY A 121 -9.12 -22.97 20.52
C GLY A 121 -8.02 -22.06 21.05
N SER A 122 -7.08 -21.62 20.19
CA SER A 122 -5.92 -20.84 20.59
C SER A 122 -6.30 -19.41 20.92
N ALA A 123 -5.79 -18.88 22.04
CA ALA A 123 -5.89 -17.47 22.41
C ALA A 123 -4.76 -16.60 21.81
N THR A 124 -3.89 -17.19 21.01
CA THR A 124 -2.78 -16.50 20.32
C THR A 124 -2.84 -16.75 18.83
N ALA A 125 -2.40 -15.78 18.04
CA ALA A 125 -2.29 -15.94 16.60
C ALA A 125 -1.46 -17.17 16.25
N LYS A 126 -1.97 -18.00 15.35
CA LYS A 126 -1.25 -19.19 14.84
C LYS A 126 -0.24 -18.83 13.77
N LEU A 127 -0.43 -17.72 13.11
CA LEU A 127 0.52 -17.11 12.21
C LEU A 127 1.14 -15.89 12.86
N ASP A 128 2.42 -15.66 12.64
CA ASP A 128 3.05 -14.39 13.04
C ASP A 128 2.60 -13.27 12.08
N ILE A 129 1.38 -12.78 12.34
CA ILE A 129 0.73 -11.75 11.50
C ILE A 129 1.63 -10.51 11.43
N ASN A 130 2.27 -10.13 12.54
CA ASN A 130 3.14 -8.95 12.59
C ASN A 130 4.28 -9.07 11.58
N LYS A 131 4.97 -10.20 11.53
CA LYS A 131 6.05 -10.46 10.56
C LYS A 131 5.54 -10.43 9.13
N ILE A 132 4.42 -11.13 8.86
CA ILE A 132 3.84 -11.19 7.51
C ILE A 132 3.45 -9.80 7.02
N VAL A 133 2.82 -8.99 7.86
CA VAL A 133 2.46 -7.61 7.56
C VAL A 133 3.72 -6.77 7.27
N VAL A 134 4.76 -6.88 8.10
CA VAL A 134 6.02 -6.14 7.89
C VAL A 134 6.70 -6.55 6.59
N MET A 135 6.78 -7.85 6.28
CA MET A 135 7.31 -8.32 4.99
C MET A 135 6.50 -7.79 3.80
N ALA A 136 5.17 -7.79 3.91
CA ALA A 136 4.29 -7.26 2.89
C ALA A 136 4.51 -5.75 2.66
N PHE A 137 4.69 -4.94 3.72
CA PHE A 137 5.09 -3.54 3.61
C PHE A 137 6.46 -3.37 2.94
N GLY A 138 7.43 -4.24 3.23
CA GLY A 138 8.72 -4.25 2.54
C GLY A 138 8.57 -4.40 1.03
N ILE A 139 7.77 -5.38 0.58
CA ILE A 139 7.44 -5.58 -0.84
C ILE A 139 6.72 -4.35 -1.41
N ALA A 140 5.75 -3.80 -0.69
CA ALA A 140 5.01 -2.61 -1.13
C ALA A 140 5.95 -1.41 -1.35
N PHE A 141 6.91 -1.16 -0.45
CA PHE A 141 7.91 -0.09 -0.61
C PHE A 141 8.80 -0.31 -1.82
N ILE A 142 9.24 -1.54 -2.09
CA ILE A 142 10.02 -1.87 -3.29
C ILE A 142 9.22 -1.54 -4.56
N LEU A 143 7.95 -1.97 -4.62
CA LEU A 143 7.08 -1.72 -5.77
C LEU A 143 6.80 -0.22 -5.94
N MET A 144 6.48 0.49 -4.85
CA MET A 144 6.26 1.93 -4.87
C MET A 144 7.51 2.70 -5.28
N GLY A 145 8.70 2.30 -4.80
CA GLY A 145 9.97 2.88 -5.18
C GLY A 145 10.27 2.77 -6.68
N ASN A 146 9.90 1.64 -7.31
CA ASN A 146 10.00 1.46 -8.76
C ASN A 146 9.02 2.33 -9.57
N ILE A 147 7.89 2.68 -8.97
CA ILE A 147 6.84 3.47 -9.62
C ILE A 147 7.11 4.97 -9.48
N LEU A 148 7.66 5.40 -8.35
CA LEU A 148 7.82 6.80 -7.96
C LEU A 148 8.53 7.67 -9.02
N PRO A 149 9.64 7.25 -9.66
CA PRO A 149 10.31 8.03 -10.70
C PRO A 149 9.48 8.25 -11.98
N LYS A 150 8.40 7.48 -12.16
CA LYS A 150 7.52 7.58 -13.33
C LYS A 150 6.44 8.64 -13.16
N THR A 151 6.32 9.23 -11.96
CA THR A 151 5.38 10.32 -11.70
C THR A 151 5.89 11.63 -12.33
N ARG A 152 4.98 12.46 -12.78
CA ARG A 152 5.23 13.82 -13.25
C ARG A 152 4.67 14.81 -12.24
N LEU A 153 5.17 16.04 -12.23
CA LEU A 153 4.74 17.08 -11.31
C LEU A 153 3.20 17.16 -11.28
N ASN A 154 2.61 16.97 -10.10
CA ASN A 154 1.17 16.94 -9.90
C ASN A 154 0.79 17.17 -8.43
N GLY A 155 -0.48 17.49 -8.20
CA GLY A 155 -1.04 17.70 -6.87
C GLY A 155 -1.59 16.45 -6.16
N THR A 156 -1.40 15.21 -6.69
CA THR A 156 -2.10 14.02 -6.19
C THR A 156 -1.18 12.98 -5.58
N ILE A 157 -0.12 12.55 -6.30
CA ILE A 157 0.74 11.42 -5.94
C ILE A 157 2.21 11.80 -5.98
N GLY A 158 3.01 11.25 -5.07
CA GLY A 158 4.44 11.43 -4.98
C GLY A 158 4.91 12.07 -3.68
N ILE A 159 6.20 12.39 -3.61
CA ILE A 159 6.83 13.14 -2.51
C ILE A 159 6.49 14.62 -2.70
N ARG A 160 5.50 15.10 -1.94
CA ARG A 160 4.90 16.42 -2.12
C ARG A 160 5.29 17.38 -1.00
N THR A 161 6.51 17.84 -1.03
CA THR A 161 7.00 18.95 -0.22
C THR A 161 6.94 20.26 -1.02
N LYS A 162 6.95 21.41 -0.37
CA LYS A 162 7.06 22.70 -1.05
C LYS A 162 8.32 22.77 -1.94
N TRP A 163 9.33 22.03 -1.58
CA TRP A 163 10.62 21.98 -2.28
C TRP A 163 10.56 21.09 -3.53
N SER A 164 10.05 19.87 -3.40
CA SER A 164 9.93 18.95 -4.54
C SER A 164 8.94 19.45 -5.59
N MET A 165 7.94 20.25 -5.19
CA MET A 165 6.90 20.80 -6.06
C MET A 165 7.29 22.14 -6.71
N ALA A 166 8.47 22.69 -6.46
CA ALA A 166 8.87 24.00 -6.98
C ALA A 166 8.93 24.03 -8.52
N ASN A 167 9.48 23.00 -9.16
CA ASN A 167 9.52 22.86 -10.61
C ASN A 167 9.71 21.39 -11.04
N GLU A 168 9.70 21.12 -12.35
CA GLU A 168 9.83 19.77 -12.90
C GLU A 168 11.20 19.13 -12.63
N LYS A 169 12.28 19.90 -12.53
CA LYS A 169 13.63 19.40 -12.22
C LYS A 169 13.72 18.93 -10.77
N THR A 170 13.21 19.74 -9.83
CA THR A 170 13.16 19.38 -8.41
C THR A 170 12.28 18.15 -8.19
N TRP A 171 11.14 18.08 -8.89
CA TRP A 171 10.27 16.91 -8.86
C TRP A 171 10.99 15.66 -9.33
N ALA A 172 11.54 15.68 -10.54
CA ALA A 172 12.21 14.52 -11.16
C ALA A 172 13.38 14.01 -10.30
N ALA A 173 14.27 14.91 -9.85
CA ALA A 173 15.41 14.54 -9.03
C ALA A 173 15.00 13.96 -7.67
N THR A 174 14.00 14.59 -6.99
CA THR A 174 13.48 14.09 -5.72
C THR A 174 12.87 12.70 -5.87
N HIS A 175 12.07 12.47 -6.92
CA HIS A 175 11.38 11.20 -7.12
C HIS A 175 12.31 10.09 -7.62
N GLN A 176 13.35 10.41 -8.39
CA GLN A 176 14.34 9.43 -8.82
C GLN A 176 15.13 8.87 -7.63
N THR A 177 15.72 9.74 -6.82
CA THR A 177 16.48 9.31 -5.64
C THR A 177 15.55 8.78 -4.55
N GLY A 178 14.37 9.40 -4.35
CA GLY A 178 13.36 8.93 -3.43
C GLY A 178 12.86 7.51 -3.75
N GLY A 179 12.76 7.17 -5.03
CA GLY A 179 12.46 5.80 -5.47
C GLY A 179 13.52 4.80 -5.03
N ILE A 180 14.80 5.13 -5.18
CA ILE A 180 15.91 4.29 -4.71
C ILE A 180 15.87 4.15 -3.18
N MET A 181 15.67 5.24 -2.45
CA MET A 181 15.54 5.22 -0.99
C MET A 181 14.38 4.32 -0.53
N MET A 182 13.24 4.38 -1.22
CA MET A 182 12.11 3.49 -0.91
C MET A 182 12.40 2.02 -1.19
N ILE A 183 13.14 1.69 -2.27
CA ILE A 183 13.55 0.31 -2.55
C ILE A 183 14.46 -0.20 -1.44
N ILE A 184 15.45 0.58 -1.04
CA ILE A 184 16.37 0.22 0.05
C ILE A 184 15.59 0.03 1.36
N ALA A 185 14.73 0.98 1.71
CA ALA A 185 13.86 0.89 2.89
C ALA A 185 12.98 -0.36 2.84
N GLY A 186 12.44 -0.71 1.65
CA GLY A 186 11.64 -1.90 1.44
C GLY A 186 12.42 -3.19 1.67
N ILE A 187 13.66 -3.28 1.16
CA ILE A 187 14.55 -4.43 1.37
C ILE A 187 14.85 -4.57 2.87
N VAL A 188 15.23 -3.48 3.54
CA VAL A 188 15.49 -3.47 4.99
C VAL A 188 14.26 -3.91 5.77
N THR A 189 13.08 -3.35 5.44
CA THR A 189 11.80 -3.73 6.09
C THR A 189 11.51 -5.22 5.90
N PHE A 190 11.72 -5.76 4.70
CA PHE A 190 11.50 -7.17 4.41
C PHE A 190 12.43 -8.07 5.25
N ILE A 191 13.71 -7.71 5.33
CA ILE A 191 14.69 -8.43 6.16
C ILE A 191 14.31 -8.34 7.65
N VAL A 192 13.89 -7.17 8.13
CA VAL A 192 13.38 -7.00 9.50
C VAL A 192 12.18 -7.92 9.76
N GLY A 193 11.23 -8.02 8.82
CA GLY A 193 10.10 -8.95 8.92
C GLY A 193 10.52 -10.42 9.05
N ILE A 194 11.61 -10.83 8.41
CA ILE A 194 12.14 -12.20 8.53
C ILE A 194 12.85 -12.42 9.87
N LEU A 195 13.75 -11.52 10.25
CA LEU A 195 14.72 -11.74 11.33
C LEU A 195 14.23 -11.30 12.71
N ALA A 196 13.41 -10.24 12.79
CA ALA A 196 12.96 -9.69 14.05
C ALA A 196 11.92 -10.60 14.72
N LYS A 197 11.89 -10.56 16.05
CA LYS A 197 10.84 -11.22 16.84
C LYS A 197 9.61 -10.31 16.90
N GLU A 198 8.45 -10.88 16.68
CA GLU A 198 7.09 -10.29 16.86
C GLU A 198 7.03 -8.74 16.98
N THR A 199 7.06 -8.24 18.21
CA THR A 199 6.98 -6.80 18.54
C THR A 199 8.09 -5.98 17.88
N PHE A 200 9.32 -6.51 17.79
CA PHE A 200 10.46 -5.82 17.18
C PHE A 200 10.31 -5.65 15.67
N ALA A 201 9.53 -6.52 15.00
CA ALA A 201 9.25 -6.36 13.57
C ALA A 201 8.44 -5.08 13.32
N ILE A 202 7.39 -4.82 14.10
CA ILE A 202 6.59 -3.59 13.99
C ILE A 202 7.40 -2.34 14.34
N ILE A 203 8.18 -2.40 15.44
CA ILE A 203 9.06 -1.28 15.81
C ILE A 203 10.06 -0.99 14.69
N GLY A 204 10.68 -2.03 14.13
CA GLY A 204 11.60 -1.88 13.00
C GLY A 204 10.95 -1.25 11.78
N LEU A 205 9.72 -1.64 11.41
CA LEU A 205 8.95 -0.99 10.34
C LEU A 205 8.76 0.51 10.63
N LEU A 206 8.33 0.88 11.84
CA LEU A 206 8.11 2.27 12.21
C LEU A 206 9.41 3.09 12.17
N VAL A 207 10.51 2.52 12.64
CA VAL A 207 11.84 3.15 12.58
C VAL A 207 12.27 3.38 11.12
N VAL A 208 12.11 2.37 10.25
CA VAL A 208 12.46 2.50 8.82
C VAL A 208 11.60 3.57 8.15
N ILE A 209 10.28 3.61 8.41
CA ILE A 209 9.38 4.65 7.90
C ILE A 209 9.84 6.04 8.38
N GLY A 210 10.15 6.19 9.66
CA GLY A 210 10.60 7.46 10.23
C GLY A 210 11.88 7.96 9.58
N ILE A 211 12.92 7.11 9.49
CA ILE A 211 14.20 7.44 8.87
C ILE A 211 13.99 7.78 7.37
N MET A 212 13.24 6.96 6.63
CA MET A 212 12.95 7.19 5.23
C MET A 212 12.24 8.52 5.02
N THR A 213 11.23 8.83 5.84
CA THR A 213 10.46 10.08 5.73
C THR A 213 11.35 11.30 5.94
N VAL A 214 12.17 11.30 7.01
CA VAL A 214 13.11 12.39 7.28
C VAL A 214 14.11 12.53 6.13
N ALA A 215 14.70 11.43 5.67
CA ALA A 215 15.66 11.43 4.56
C ALA A 215 15.05 12.00 3.27
N LEU A 216 13.80 11.63 2.92
CA LEU A 216 13.10 12.14 1.75
C LEU A 216 12.80 13.63 1.85
N VAL A 217 12.38 14.11 3.02
CA VAL A 217 12.11 15.54 3.26
C VAL A 217 13.41 16.35 3.15
N VAL A 218 14.48 15.93 3.84
CA VAL A 218 15.79 16.59 3.79
C VAL A 218 16.33 16.59 2.35
N TYR A 219 16.27 15.45 1.66
CA TYR A 219 16.75 15.36 0.29
C TYR A 219 15.97 16.27 -0.66
N SER A 220 14.64 16.38 -0.50
CA SER A 220 13.85 17.30 -1.32
C SER A 220 14.26 18.76 -1.14
N TYR A 221 14.70 19.16 0.06
CA TYR A 221 15.24 20.48 0.34
C TYR A 221 16.63 20.69 -0.31
N VAL A 222 17.50 19.69 -0.23
CA VAL A 222 18.84 19.75 -0.89
C VAL A 222 18.68 19.91 -2.41
N VAL A 223 17.77 19.14 -3.01
CA VAL A 223 17.46 19.24 -4.45
C VAL A 223 16.91 20.63 -4.80
N TYR A 224 16.04 21.19 -3.94
CA TYR A 224 15.50 22.53 -4.14
C TYR A 224 16.62 23.60 -4.12
N LYS A 225 17.56 23.52 -3.18
CA LYS A 225 18.71 24.44 -3.15
C LYS A 225 19.57 24.38 -4.43
N LYS A 226 19.56 23.25 -5.13
CA LYS A 226 20.35 23.04 -6.35
C LYS A 226 19.61 23.44 -7.63
N TYR A 227 18.29 23.28 -7.67
CA TYR A 227 17.49 23.38 -8.89
C TYR A 227 16.19 24.18 -8.71
N GLY A 228 15.99 24.82 -7.57
CA GLY A 228 14.69 25.45 -7.22
C GLY A 228 14.49 26.86 -7.78
N ASP A 229 15.53 27.46 -8.35
CA ASP A 229 15.50 28.80 -8.97
C ASP A 229 15.04 28.72 -10.43
#